data_a64529c8f9253a3f53e3a4cc5f6e6097
#
_entry.id   a64529c8f9253a3f53e3a4cc5f6e6097
#
_cell.length_a   1.000
_cell.length_b   1.000
_cell.length_c   1.000
_cell.angle_alpha   90.00
_cell.angle_beta   90.00
_cell.angle_gamma   90.00
#
_symmetry.space_group_name_H-M   'P 1'
#
loop_
_entity.id
_entity.type
_entity.pdbx_description
1 polymer ?
#
loop_
_entity_poly.entity_id
_entity_poly.type
_entity_poly.pdbx_seq_one_letter_code
_entity_poly.pdbx_strand_id
1 'polypeptide(L)'
;MKKIFHILFILSLALAGCKKQPYVEVDRSSLSVSSAGATEQITVSANNAWSATTTDAWIKVKYSEGNNVLMVTIRANPDPDSRQGTILIKSEDVTTTVTVSQDQRDAIELDSSGSLMVSAEAQQVEVRLRSNVDMTATVEEGSDWVSVVSTKAMTSRAVTLAVSANSGRSIRRARLSFKDKTGAVSRQFVLEQDIPIQSLLVTFRDVISFRVPLLEGPSGTSSGGTVFWNGETQGIPYEWPLSRTYDGSAGSLRIDAKGVETVTFSDVRGIDSIDLSKF
;
A
#
# COMPACT_ATOMS: atom_id res chain seq x y z
N MET A 1 100.86 51.75 1.89
CA MET A 1 99.70 52.10 1.06
C MET A 1 98.70 51.01 1.16
N LYS A 2 97.70 51.19 2.08
CA LYS A 2 96.66 50.22 2.35
C LYS A 2 95.38 50.68 1.60
N LYS A 3 94.89 49.87 0.67
CA LYS A 3 93.61 50.12 -0.04
C LYS A 3 92.50 49.50 0.79
N ILE A 4 91.58 50.32 1.31
CA ILE A 4 90.39 49.90 2.01
C ILE A 4 89.32 49.66 0.97
N PHE A 5 88.84 48.37 0.91
CA PHE A 5 87.73 47.96 0.09
C PHE A 5 86.45 48.09 0.89
N HIS A 6 85.56 48.98 0.53
CA HIS A 6 84.20 49.04 1.17
C HIS A 6 83.29 48.12 0.43
N ILE A 7 82.86 47.06 1.07
CA ILE A 7 81.80 46.15 0.61
C ILE A 7 80.46 46.71 1.10
N LEU A 8 79.73 47.26 0.15
CA LEU A 8 78.35 47.71 0.37
C LEU A 8 77.45 46.49 0.36
N PHE A 9 76.98 46.02 1.58
CA PHE A 9 76.01 44.94 1.72
C PHE A 9 74.59 45.50 1.55
N ILE A 10 73.98 45.32 0.42
CA ILE A 10 72.56 45.66 0.17
C ILE A 10 71.72 44.57 0.77
N LEU A 11 71.17 44.87 1.94
CA LEU A 11 70.18 44.02 2.58
C LEU A 11 68.78 44.18 1.89
N SER A 12 68.50 43.32 0.92
CA SER A 12 67.18 43.26 0.30
C SER A 12 66.18 42.65 1.27
N LEU A 13 65.38 43.51 1.94
CA LEU A 13 64.27 43.08 2.78
C LEU A 13 63.17 42.53 1.86
N ALA A 14 63.12 41.21 1.65
CA ALA A 14 62.01 40.55 1.03
C ALA A 14 60.79 40.69 1.95
N LEU A 15 59.88 41.60 1.64
CA LEU A 15 58.52 41.64 2.20
C LEU A 15 57.75 40.41 1.73
N ALA A 16 57.94 39.28 2.36
CA ALA A 16 57.07 38.15 2.23
C ALA A 16 55.71 38.54 2.85
N GLY A 17 54.81 39.06 2.04
CA GLY A 17 53.44 39.30 2.45
C GLY A 17 52.87 37.98 2.91
N CYS A 18 52.59 37.89 4.20
CA CYS A 18 51.94 36.74 4.82
C CYS A 18 50.52 36.65 4.24
N LYS A 19 50.36 35.88 3.17
CA LYS A 19 48.99 35.57 2.66
C LYS A 19 48.29 34.78 3.78
N LYS A 20 47.23 35.34 4.34
CA LYS A 20 46.37 34.59 5.27
C LYS A 20 45.94 33.31 4.57
N GLN A 21 46.11 32.17 5.22
CA GLN A 21 45.61 30.92 4.69
C GLN A 21 44.10 31.03 4.47
N PRO A 22 43.58 30.55 3.35
CA PRO A 22 42.13 30.52 3.09
C PRO A 22 41.46 29.63 4.14
N TYR A 23 40.32 30.08 4.61
CA TYR A 23 39.45 29.28 5.48
C TYR A 23 37.98 29.50 5.13
N VAL A 24 37.14 28.49 5.38
CA VAL A 24 35.69 28.59 5.35
C VAL A 24 35.11 27.72 6.48
N GLU A 25 34.32 28.34 7.31
CA GLU A 25 33.68 27.73 8.46
C GLU A 25 32.18 28.05 8.47
N VAL A 26 31.39 27.23 9.12
CA VAL A 26 29.95 27.39 9.27
C VAL A 26 29.56 27.33 10.74
N ASP A 27 28.53 28.06 11.12
CA ASP A 27 28.00 28.04 12.48
C ASP A 27 27.39 26.67 12.88
N ARG A 28 26.96 25.88 11.90
CA ARG A 28 26.47 24.52 12.06
C ARG A 28 26.75 23.65 10.83
N SER A 29 27.24 22.44 11.08
CA SER A 29 27.61 21.46 10.05
C SER A 29 26.47 20.47 9.72
N SER A 30 25.33 20.58 10.40
CA SER A 30 24.15 19.73 10.15
C SER A 30 22.86 20.50 10.34
N LEU A 31 21.85 20.14 9.54
CA LEU A 31 20.48 20.59 9.65
C LEU A 31 19.59 19.35 9.79
N SER A 32 18.64 19.40 10.72
CA SER A 32 17.60 18.40 10.87
C SER A 32 16.25 19.08 10.71
N VAL A 33 15.44 18.61 9.75
CA VAL A 33 14.15 19.20 9.45
C VAL A 33 13.06 18.14 9.33
N SER A 34 11.82 18.51 9.62
CA SER A 34 10.68 17.63 9.44
C SER A 34 10.38 17.35 7.96
N SER A 35 9.51 16.39 7.70
CA SER A 35 9.04 16.07 6.34
C SER A 35 8.39 17.26 5.61
N ALA A 36 7.83 18.23 6.33
CA ALA A 36 7.22 19.41 5.74
C ALA A 36 8.20 20.32 4.99
N GLY A 37 9.52 20.14 5.26
CA GLY A 37 10.56 21.02 4.75
C GLY A 37 10.70 22.29 5.59
N ALA A 38 11.69 23.11 5.26
CA ALA A 38 11.98 24.35 5.95
C ALA A 38 12.80 25.29 5.09
N THR A 39 12.92 26.55 5.54
CA THR A 39 13.96 27.47 5.09
C THR A 39 14.84 27.82 6.27
N GLU A 40 16.11 27.48 6.17
CA GLU A 40 17.10 27.63 7.21
C GLU A 40 18.18 28.63 6.78
N GLN A 41 18.83 29.24 7.76
CA GLN A 41 19.97 30.14 7.56
C GLN A 41 21.22 29.52 8.18
N ILE A 42 22.32 29.56 7.47
CA ILE A 42 23.66 29.16 7.94
C ILE A 42 24.56 30.37 7.84
N THR A 43 25.25 30.69 8.91
CA THR A 43 26.28 31.72 8.89
C THR A 43 27.60 31.13 8.40
N VAL A 44 28.14 31.72 7.34
CA VAL A 44 29.43 31.31 6.76
C VAL A 44 30.49 32.34 7.12
N SER A 45 31.59 31.88 7.70
CA SER A 45 32.75 32.69 7.99
C SER A 45 33.90 32.30 7.04
N ALA A 46 34.33 33.20 6.23
CA ALA A 46 35.44 32.99 5.28
C ALA A 46 36.26 34.27 5.11
N ASN A 47 37.56 34.15 4.82
CA ASN A 47 38.40 35.29 4.55
C ASN A 47 38.51 35.65 3.07
N ASN A 48 37.95 34.86 2.18
CA ASN A 48 37.88 35.07 0.74
C ASN A 48 36.45 34.84 0.23
N ALA A 49 36.17 35.15 -1.02
CA ALA A 49 34.90 34.83 -1.64
C ALA A 49 34.59 33.33 -1.55
N TRP A 50 33.34 33.00 -1.26
CA TRP A 50 32.89 31.65 -1.13
C TRP A 50 31.67 31.33 -1.97
N SER A 51 31.46 30.06 -2.25
CA SER A 51 30.29 29.56 -2.99
C SER A 51 29.69 28.35 -2.25
N ALA A 52 28.41 28.11 -2.50
CA ALA A 52 27.70 26.92 -1.97
C ALA A 52 26.98 26.21 -3.11
N THR A 53 27.11 24.88 -3.11
CA THR A 53 26.47 24.01 -4.13
C THR A 53 25.90 22.77 -3.47
N THR A 54 24.92 22.17 -4.12
CA THR A 54 24.36 20.86 -3.77
C THR A 54 23.94 20.13 -5.04
N THR A 55 24.02 18.79 -5.02
CA THR A 55 23.51 17.93 -6.09
C THR A 55 22.09 17.43 -5.78
N ASP A 56 21.60 17.67 -4.56
CA ASP A 56 20.30 17.20 -4.09
C ASP A 56 19.18 18.13 -4.59
N ALA A 57 18.37 17.66 -5.54
CA ALA A 57 17.33 18.47 -6.20
C ALA A 57 16.26 19.02 -5.23
N TRP A 58 16.13 18.44 -4.03
CA TRP A 58 15.20 18.88 -3.00
C TRP A 58 15.77 19.95 -2.06
N ILE A 59 17.08 20.27 -2.18
CA ILE A 59 17.76 21.34 -1.45
C ILE A 59 18.05 22.48 -2.46
N LYS A 60 17.71 23.70 -2.10
CA LYS A 60 18.12 24.90 -2.83
C LYS A 60 18.93 25.80 -1.93
N VAL A 61 20.05 26.27 -2.44
CA VAL A 61 20.92 27.21 -1.76
C VAL A 61 20.90 28.57 -2.48
N LYS A 62 20.89 29.63 -1.69
CA LYS A 62 20.96 31.00 -2.17
C LYS A 62 21.85 31.83 -1.24
N TYR A 63 22.79 32.54 -1.78
CA TYR A 63 23.67 33.46 -1.08
C TYR A 63 23.94 34.69 -1.96
N SER A 64 24.43 35.78 -1.37
CA SER A 64 24.82 36.98 -2.07
C SER A 64 26.30 37.27 -1.78
N GLU A 65 27.05 37.73 -2.78
CA GLU A 65 28.42 38.14 -2.54
C GLU A 65 28.51 39.22 -1.47
N GLY A 66 29.50 39.09 -0.59
CA GLY A 66 29.66 39.99 0.57
C GLY A 66 28.72 39.78 1.72
N ASN A 67 27.79 38.80 1.61
CA ASN A 67 26.91 38.43 2.71
C ASN A 67 27.38 37.08 3.29
N ASN A 68 27.50 37.05 4.62
CA ASN A 68 27.91 35.83 5.36
C ASN A 68 26.75 34.87 5.65
N VAL A 69 25.63 34.99 4.96
CA VAL A 69 24.44 34.18 5.18
C VAL A 69 24.14 33.31 3.95
N LEU A 70 24.07 32.01 4.17
CA LEU A 70 23.57 31.02 3.25
C LEU A 70 22.12 30.68 3.59
N MET A 71 21.21 30.99 2.67
CA MET A 71 19.81 30.58 2.76
C MET A 71 19.67 29.18 2.16
N VAL A 72 19.13 28.23 2.93
CA VAL A 72 18.91 26.86 2.54
C VAL A 72 17.39 26.58 2.54
N THR A 73 16.82 26.37 1.36
CA THR A 73 15.42 25.99 1.24
C THR A 73 15.31 24.48 0.99
N ILE A 74 14.67 23.78 1.89
CA ILE A 74 14.47 22.33 1.89
C ILE A 74 13.01 22.06 1.55
N ARG A 75 12.78 21.38 0.42
CA ARG A 75 11.41 21.03 -0.01
C ARG A 75 10.84 19.93 0.87
N ALA A 76 9.50 19.86 0.93
CA ALA A 76 8.81 18.77 1.62
C ALA A 76 9.27 17.40 1.09
N ASN A 77 9.37 16.44 2.01
CA ASN A 77 9.61 15.03 1.70
C ASN A 77 8.27 14.32 1.51
N PRO A 78 7.87 13.95 0.29
CA PRO A 78 6.63 13.23 0.05
C PRO A 78 6.73 11.73 0.37
N ASP A 79 7.95 11.22 0.56
CA ASP A 79 8.21 9.79 0.72
C ASP A 79 8.07 9.33 2.17
N PRO A 80 7.69 8.06 2.40
CA PRO A 80 7.62 7.48 3.73
C PRO A 80 9.00 7.15 4.33
N ASP A 81 10.09 7.41 3.60
CA ASP A 81 11.46 7.22 4.04
C ASP A 81 12.13 8.56 4.33
N SER A 82 12.96 8.60 5.37
CA SER A 82 13.83 9.74 5.65
C SER A 82 14.91 9.86 4.56
N ARG A 83 15.42 11.08 4.36
CA ARG A 83 16.48 11.32 3.38
C ARG A 83 17.58 12.22 3.92
N GLN A 84 18.75 12.09 3.33
CA GLN A 84 19.90 12.92 3.63
C GLN A 84 20.44 13.55 2.35
N GLY A 85 20.97 14.76 2.48
CA GLY A 85 21.64 15.49 1.41
C GLY A 85 22.80 16.28 1.94
N THR A 86 23.60 16.82 1.03
CA THR A 86 24.84 17.52 1.36
C THR A 86 24.94 18.84 0.63
N ILE A 87 25.35 19.86 1.37
CA ILE A 87 25.72 21.16 0.80
C ILE A 87 27.23 21.29 0.92
N LEU A 88 27.89 21.54 -0.21
CA LEU A 88 29.32 21.80 -0.26
C LEU A 88 29.52 23.31 -0.30
N ILE A 89 30.30 23.83 0.65
CA ILE A 89 30.69 25.24 0.71
C ILE A 89 32.19 25.31 0.47
N LYS A 90 32.58 26.15 -0.50
CA LYS A 90 33.97 26.26 -0.96
C LYS A 90 34.42 27.70 -0.95
N SER A 91 35.65 27.93 -0.44
CA SER A 91 36.39 29.18 -0.57
C SER A 91 37.82 28.85 -1.01
N GLU A 92 38.18 29.27 -2.22
CA GLU A 92 39.45 28.87 -2.89
C GLU A 92 39.61 27.33 -2.86
N ASP A 93 40.65 26.82 -2.20
CA ASP A 93 40.95 25.39 -2.11
C ASP A 93 40.41 24.73 -0.85
N VAL A 94 39.78 25.49 0.06
CA VAL A 94 39.20 24.99 1.30
C VAL A 94 37.70 24.71 1.11
N THR A 95 37.27 23.56 1.61
CA THR A 95 35.88 23.14 1.56
C THR A 95 35.37 22.74 2.92
N THR A 96 34.09 23.03 3.18
CA THR A 96 33.35 22.51 4.30
C THR A 96 32.01 21.97 3.83
N THR A 97 31.40 21.06 4.58
CA THR A 97 30.14 20.44 4.22
C THR A 97 29.09 20.66 5.30
N VAL A 98 27.84 20.82 4.87
CA VAL A 98 26.67 20.78 5.76
C VAL A 98 25.80 19.60 5.34
N THR A 99 25.54 18.70 6.28
CA THR A 99 24.63 17.58 6.10
C THR A 99 23.20 18.02 6.40
N VAL A 100 22.28 17.72 5.52
CA VAL A 100 20.83 17.94 5.73
C VAL A 100 20.16 16.60 5.92
N SER A 101 19.57 16.37 7.09
CA SER A 101 18.73 15.21 7.37
C SER A 101 17.28 15.66 7.41
N GLN A 102 16.43 14.97 6.66
CA GLN A 102 15.00 15.26 6.64
C GLN A 102 14.19 14.02 6.99
N ASP A 103 13.23 14.21 7.89
CA ASP A 103 12.34 13.14 8.33
C ASP A 103 11.47 12.61 7.19
N GLN A 104 11.01 11.39 7.34
CA GLN A 104 10.00 10.77 6.49
C GLN A 104 8.62 11.42 6.69
N ARG A 105 7.76 11.32 5.68
CA ARG A 105 6.34 11.61 5.82
C ARG A 105 5.66 10.47 6.57
N ASP A 106 4.85 10.82 7.56
CA ASP A 106 3.99 9.83 8.23
C ASP A 106 3.05 9.17 7.23
N ALA A 107 3.03 7.84 7.22
CA ALA A 107 2.28 7.07 6.26
C ALA A 107 1.77 5.75 6.83
N ILE A 108 0.57 5.37 6.35
CA ILE A 108 0.01 4.03 6.43
C ILE A 108 -0.29 3.63 4.98
N GLU A 109 0.30 2.56 4.49
CA GLU A 109 0.16 2.08 3.11
C GLU A 109 -0.30 0.64 3.11
N LEU A 110 -1.38 0.35 2.38
CA LEU A 110 -1.85 -1.02 2.16
C LEU A 110 -1.02 -1.68 1.06
N ASP A 111 -0.62 -2.93 1.25
CA ASP A 111 0.09 -3.72 0.23
C ASP A 111 -0.86 -4.20 -0.88
N SER A 112 -2.17 -4.00 -0.71
CA SER A 112 -3.22 -4.38 -1.65
C SER A 112 -4.02 -3.17 -2.14
N SER A 113 -4.95 -3.42 -3.07
CA SER A 113 -5.83 -2.39 -3.67
C SER A 113 -6.80 -1.69 -2.70
N GLY A 114 -6.74 -1.98 -1.40
CA GLY A 114 -7.66 -1.40 -0.42
C GLY A 114 -9.02 -2.11 -0.33
N SER A 115 -9.20 -3.19 -1.08
CA SER A 115 -10.37 -4.08 -1.00
C SER A 115 -9.99 -5.53 -1.25
N LEU A 116 -10.77 -6.44 -0.67
CA LEU A 116 -10.64 -7.88 -0.88
C LEU A 116 -12.03 -8.53 -0.85
N MET A 117 -12.29 -9.41 -1.82
CA MET A 117 -13.46 -10.29 -1.78
C MET A 117 -13.04 -11.67 -1.29
N VAL A 118 -13.78 -12.23 -0.35
CA VAL A 118 -13.55 -13.55 0.22
C VAL A 118 -14.78 -14.44 0.04
N SER A 119 -14.59 -15.75 0.19
CA SER A 119 -15.69 -16.73 0.11
C SER A 119 -16.69 -16.56 1.25
N ALA A 120 -17.84 -17.21 1.12
CA ALA A 120 -18.89 -17.22 2.15
C ALA A 120 -18.47 -17.91 3.45
N GLU A 121 -17.48 -18.77 3.41
CA GLU A 121 -17.05 -19.57 4.55
C GLU A 121 -16.40 -18.72 5.65
N ALA A 122 -16.50 -19.22 6.90
CA ALA A 122 -15.76 -18.63 8.01
C ALA A 122 -14.26 -18.81 7.80
N GLN A 123 -13.50 -17.73 7.93
CA GLN A 123 -12.05 -17.73 7.65
C GLN A 123 -11.30 -16.64 8.40
N GLN A 124 -10.00 -16.77 8.42
CA GLN A 124 -9.12 -15.68 8.81
C GLN A 124 -8.57 -14.97 7.55
N VAL A 125 -8.55 -13.66 7.61
CA VAL A 125 -8.05 -12.81 6.52
C VAL A 125 -6.92 -11.95 7.04
N GLU A 126 -5.78 -11.96 6.35
CA GLU A 126 -4.64 -11.13 6.67
C GLU A 126 -4.61 -9.90 5.77
N VAL A 127 -4.71 -8.72 6.36
CA VAL A 127 -4.53 -7.43 5.67
C VAL A 127 -3.11 -6.97 5.94
N ARG A 128 -2.29 -6.95 4.89
CA ARG A 128 -0.91 -6.49 4.97
C ARG A 128 -0.81 -5.01 4.66
N LEU A 129 0.01 -4.34 5.46
CA LEU A 129 0.24 -2.91 5.31
C LEU A 129 1.63 -2.53 5.84
N ARG A 130 2.14 -1.40 5.39
CA ARG A 130 3.36 -0.75 5.90
C ARG A 130 2.97 0.52 6.63
N SER A 131 3.59 0.77 7.75
CA SER A 131 3.36 1.99 8.52
C SER A 131 4.65 2.39 9.23
N ASN A 132 5.00 3.67 9.16
CA ASN A 132 6.08 4.27 9.94
C ASN A 132 5.58 5.00 11.19
N VAL A 133 4.27 4.90 11.48
CA VAL A 133 3.63 5.43 12.68
C VAL A 133 2.91 4.33 13.45
N ASP A 134 2.71 4.55 14.74
CA ASP A 134 1.82 3.71 15.54
C ASP A 134 0.39 3.87 15.06
N MET A 135 -0.30 2.75 14.84
CA MET A 135 -1.65 2.75 14.32
C MET A 135 -2.58 1.80 15.06
N THR A 136 -3.87 2.08 14.95
CA THR A 136 -4.97 1.21 15.38
C THR A 136 -5.80 0.78 14.19
N ALA A 137 -6.29 -0.48 14.22
CA ALA A 137 -7.24 -1.01 13.26
C ALA A 137 -8.61 -1.09 13.92
N THR A 138 -9.63 -0.54 13.26
CA THR A 138 -11.00 -0.53 13.75
C THR A 138 -11.96 -0.98 12.65
N VAL A 139 -12.91 -1.85 13.00
CA VAL A 139 -14.02 -2.20 12.11
C VAL A 139 -15.09 -1.12 12.29
N GLU A 140 -15.32 -0.32 11.28
CA GLU A 140 -16.32 0.78 11.29
C GLU A 140 -17.71 0.29 10.88
N GLU A 141 -17.77 -0.68 9.98
CA GLU A 141 -19.00 -1.32 9.50
C GLU A 141 -18.79 -2.84 9.41
N GLY A 142 -19.79 -3.64 9.74
CA GLY A 142 -19.73 -5.11 9.69
C GLY A 142 -19.07 -5.74 10.92
N SER A 143 -19.07 -5.06 12.06
CA SER A 143 -18.49 -5.57 13.32
C SER A 143 -19.24 -6.77 13.92
N ASP A 144 -20.43 -7.07 13.43
CA ASP A 144 -21.20 -8.25 13.76
C ASP A 144 -20.64 -9.54 13.13
N TRP A 145 -19.83 -9.44 12.11
CA TRP A 145 -19.28 -10.59 11.40
C TRP A 145 -17.76 -10.51 11.10
N VAL A 146 -17.14 -9.36 11.30
CA VAL A 146 -15.69 -9.17 11.20
C VAL A 146 -15.15 -8.65 12.52
N SER A 147 -14.07 -9.24 13.00
CA SER A 147 -13.34 -8.74 14.16
C SER A 147 -11.83 -8.75 13.91
N VAL A 148 -11.12 -7.82 14.55
CA VAL A 148 -9.65 -7.77 14.52
C VAL A 148 -9.13 -8.72 15.61
N VAL A 149 -8.34 -9.71 15.20
CA VAL A 149 -7.77 -10.73 16.12
C VAL A 149 -6.43 -10.31 16.67
N SER A 150 -5.56 -9.73 15.82
CA SER A 150 -4.24 -9.29 16.25
C SER A 150 -3.68 -8.19 15.35
N THR A 151 -2.86 -7.32 15.96
CA THR A 151 -1.99 -6.38 15.26
C THR A 151 -0.56 -6.66 15.67
N LYS A 152 0.30 -7.08 14.74
CA LYS A 152 1.74 -7.23 15.00
C LYS A 152 2.44 -5.90 14.76
N ALA A 153 3.25 -5.47 15.75
CA ALA A 153 4.09 -4.29 15.63
C ALA A 153 5.39 -4.68 14.93
N MET A 154 5.76 -4.00 13.89
CA MET A 154 7.07 -3.63 13.33
C MET A 154 7.03 -3.53 11.79
N THR A 155 7.69 -2.60 11.20
CA THR A 155 7.94 -2.20 9.80
C THR A 155 7.08 -2.79 8.66
N SER A 156 6.68 -4.04 8.72
CA SER A 156 5.61 -4.67 7.91
C SER A 156 4.56 -5.18 8.89
N ARG A 157 3.36 -4.63 8.85
CA ARG A 157 2.28 -4.97 9.78
C ARG A 157 1.26 -5.84 9.09
N ALA A 158 0.87 -6.92 9.76
CA ALA A 158 -0.26 -7.74 9.36
C ALA A 158 -1.37 -7.58 10.40
N VAL A 159 -2.56 -7.26 9.92
CA VAL A 159 -3.78 -7.26 10.73
C VAL A 159 -4.58 -8.49 10.35
N THR A 160 -4.78 -9.40 11.32
CA THR A 160 -5.59 -10.59 11.12
C THR A 160 -7.02 -10.29 11.49
N LEU A 161 -7.93 -10.57 10.59
CA LEU A 161 -9.37 -10.47 10.76
C LEU A 161 -9.96 -11.86 10.92
N ALA A 162 -10.84 -12.06 11.89
CA ALA A 162 -11.74 -13.20 11.93
C ALA A 162 -13.02 -12.82 11.20
N VAL A 163 -13.41 -13.63 10.24
CA VAL A 163 -14.59 -13.45 9.39
C VAL A 163 -15.51 -14.63 9.61
N SER A 164 -16.74 -14.39 10.09
CA SER A 164 -17.76 -15.44 10.25
C SER A 164 -18.35 -15.85 8.90
N ALA A 165 -18.96 -17.03 8.82
CA ALA A 165 -19.62 -17.48 7.60
C ALA A 165 -20.78 -16.53 7.21
N ASN A 166 -20.93 -16.28 5.91
CA ASN A 166 -22.10 -15.63 5.35
C ASN A 166 -23.14 -16.71 5.01
N SER A 167 -24.17 -16.83 5.81
CA SER A 167 -25.31 -17.70 5.53
C SER A 167 -26.46 -16.98 4.81
N GLY A 168 -26.25 -15.71 4.46
CA GLY A 168 -27.25 -14.89 3.78
C GLY A 168 -27.25 -15.09 2.27
N ARG A 169 -28.20 -14.43 1.61
CA ARG A 169 -28.40 -14.47 0.15
C ARG A 169 -27.86 -13.24 -0.58
N SER A 170 -27.11 -12.40 0.12
CA SER A 170 -26.49 -11.21 -0.45
C SER A 170 -25.03 -11.10 -0.05
N ILE A 171 -24.21 -10.55 -0.95
CA ILE A 171 -22.85 -10.13 -0.64
C ILE A 171 -22.93 -9.13 0.51
N ARG A 172 -22.08 -9.29 1.51
CA ARG A 172 -21.98 -8.34 2.60
C ARG A 172 -20.63 -7.65 2.60
N ARG A 173 -20.61 -6.46 3.15
CA ARG A 173 -19.46 -5.57 3.12
C ARG A 173 -19.11 -5.10 4.53
N ALA A 174 -17.82 -5.13 4.84
CA ALA A 174 -17.27 -4.51 6.03
C ALA A 174 -16.29 -3.43 5.66
N ARG A 175 -16.24 -2.38 6.45
CA ARG A 175 -15.28 -1.29 6.30
C ARG A 175 -14.38 -1.23 7.52
N LEU A 176 -13.09 -1.27 7.28
CA LEU A 176 -12.05 -1.12 8.28
C LEU A 176 -11.33 0.19 8.07
N SER A 177 -10.88 0.79 9.16
CA SER A 177 -10.00 1.94 9.12
C SER A 177 -8.75 1.68 9.93
N PHE A 178 -7.62 2.09 9.36
CA PHE A 178 -6.31 2.10 9.98
C PHE A 178 -5.94 3.55 10.22
N LYS A 179 -5.77 3.94 11.48
CA LYS A 179 -5.53 5.34 11.87
C LYS A 179 -4.33 5.43 12.81
N ASP A 180 -3.51 6.47 12.65
CA ASP A 180 -2.54 6.83 13.66
C ASP A 180 -3.24 7.39 14.92
N LYS A 181 -2.48 7.60 16.01
CA LYS A 181 -3.03 8.08 17.29
C LYS A 181 -3.72 9.44 17.18
N THR A 182 -3.32 10.26 16.23
CA THR A 182 -3.86 11.61 16.04
C THR A 182 -5.04 11.67 15.07
N GLY A 183 -5.19 10.63 14.26
CA GLY A 183 -6.14 10.59 13.16
C GLY A 183 -5.71 11.39 11.92
N ALA A 184 -4.51 11.96 11.94
CA ALA A 184 -3.98 12.74 10.81
C ALA A 184 -3.64 11.86 9.59
N VAL A 185 -3.23 10.63 9.85
CA VAL A 185 -2.96 9.62 8.82
C VAL A 185 -3.97 8.49 8.95
N SER A 186 -4.71 8.23 7.88
CA SER A 186 -5.69 7.15 7.86
C SER A 186 -5.73 6.45 6.51
N ARG A 187 -6.11 5.16 6.52
CA ARG A 187 -6.43 4.35 5.34
C ARG A 187 -7.67 3.54 5.61
N GLN A 188 -8.47 3.35 4.56
CA GLN A 188 -9.64 2.48 4.62
C GLN A 188 -9.38 1.22 3.81
N PHE A 189 -9.97 0.12 4.27
CA PHE A 189 -9.98 -1.18 3.61
C PHE A 189 -11.40 -1.71 3.60
N VAL A 190 -11.84 -2.25 2.47
CA VAL A 190 -13.17 -2.84 2.31
C VAL A 190 -13.02 -4.35 2.17
N LEU A 191 -13.68 -5.09 3.04
CA LEU A 191 -13.83 -6.52 2.93
C LEU A 191 -15.23 -6.84 2.40
N GLU A 192 -15.30 -7.55 1.28
CA GLU A 192 -16.54 -8.07 0.73
C GLU A 192 -16.56 -9.58 0.93
N GLN A 193 -17.68 -10.11 1.40
CA GLN A 193 -17.85 -11.54 1.53
C GLN A 193 -18.98 -12.02 0.63
N ASP A 194 -18.63 -13.00 -0.18
CA ASP A 194 -19.51 -13.63 -1.14
C ASP A 194 -20.64 -14.40 -0.45
N ILE A 195 -21.63 -14.81 -1.21
CA ILE A 195 -22.75 -15.67 -0.80
C ILE A 195 -22.36 -17.14 -0.94
N PRO A 196 -22.96 -18.04 -0.13
CA PRO A 196 -22.68 -19.46 -0.22
C PRO A 196 -23.15 -20.04 -1.54
N ILE A 197 -22.49 -21.11 -1.97
CA ILE A 197 -23.00 -21.95 -3.04
C ILE A 197 -24.19 -22.73 -2.53
N GLN A 198 -25.31 -22.65 -3.23
CA GLN A 198 -26.48 -23.46 -3.02
C GLN A 198 -26.40 -24.68 -3.93
N SER A 199 -26.67 -25.87 -3.41
CA SER A 199 -26.64 -27.11 -4.17
C SER A 199 -28.00 -27.75 -4.16
N LEU A 200 -28.55 -27.96 -5.34
CA LEU A 200 -29.76 -28.72 -5.58
C LEU A 200 -29.36 -30.11 -6.11
N LEU A 201 -29.82 -31.16 -5.48
CA LEU A 201 -29.66 -32.53 -5.98
C LEU A 201 -31.04 -33.14 -6.28
N VAL A 202 -31.24 -33.57 -7.52
CA VAL A 202 -32.42 -34.27 -7.97
C VAL A 202 -32.04 -35.68 -8.35
N THR A 203 -32.75 -36.68 -7.86
CA THR A 203 -32.69 -38.06 -8.33
C THR A 203 -33.99 -38.41 -9.07
N PHE A 204 -33.89 -39.17 -10.13
CA PHE A 204 -35.01 -39.57 -10.93
C PHE A 204 -34.84 -40.99 -11.49
N ARG A 205 -35.94 -41.65 -11.83
CA ARG A 205 -35.99 -42.99 -12.43
C ARG A 205 -37.07 -43.04 -13.53
N ASP A 206 -36.90 -44.00 -14.41
CA ASP A 206 -37.87 -44.27 -15.49
C ASP A 206 -38.10 -43.04 -16.41
N VAL A 207 -37.09 -42.22 -16.63
CA VAL A 207 -37.17 -40.98 -17.37
C VAL A 207 -36.34 -41.08 -18.66
N ILE A 208 -36.95 -40.81 -19.83
CA ILE A 208 -36.25 -40.81 -21.11
C ILE A 208 -35.50 -39.50 -21.33
N SER A 209 -36.03 -38.40 -20.84
CA SER A 209 -35.40 -37.09 -20.94
C SER A 209 -35.66 -36.28 -19.69
N PHE A 210 -34.65 -35.64 -19.15
CA PHE A 210 -34.77 -34.78 -18.02
C PHE A 210 -34.20 -33.39 -18.34
N ARG A 211 -34.98 -32.36 -18.03
CA ARG A 211 -34.59 -30.96 -18.21
C ARG A 211 -34.14 -30.37 -16.89
N VAL A 212 -33.06 -29.60 -16.91
CA VAL A 212 -32.68 -28.83 -15.73
C VAL A 212 -33.80 -27.87 -15.35
N PRO A 213 -34.07 -27.70 -14.03
CA PRO A 213 -35.06 -26.71 -13.60
C PRO A 213 -34.60 -25.29 -13.91
N LEU A 214 -35.57 -24.37 -14.05
CA LEU A 214 -35.29 -22.95 -14.13
C LEU A 214 -34.88 -22.44 -12.77
N LEU A 215 -33.73 -21.74 -12.68
CA LEU A 215 -33.23 -21.10 -11.49
C LEU A 215 -33.36 -19.59 -11.62
N GLU A 216 -34.05 -18.98 -10.66
CA GLU A 216 -34.26 -17.54 -10.65
C GLU A 216 -33.78 -16.96 -9.33
N GLY A 217 -33.03 -15.86 -9.43
CA GLY A 217 -32.59 -15.03 -8.33
C GLY A 217 -33.56 -13.89 -8.04
N PRO A 218 -33.12 -12.87 -7.30
CA PRO A 218 -33.92 -11.70 -6.97
C PRO A 218 -34.54 -11.06 -8.23
N SER A 219 -35.80 -10.70 -8.14
CA SER A 219 -36.55 -10.05 -9.23
C SER A 219 -36.65 -10.86 -10.53
N GLY A 220 -36.58 -12.20 -10.44
CA GLY A 220 -36.71 -13.08 -11.63
C GLY A 220 -35.51 -13.07 -12.56
N THR A 221 -34.36 -12.63 -12.08
CA THR A 221 -33.10 -12.71 -12.85
C THR A 221 -32.61 -14.16 -12.91
N SER A 222 -32.14 -14.62 -14.07
CA SER A 222 -31.52 -15.95 -14.18
C SER A 222 -30.25 -16.04 -13.33
N SER A 223 -30.20 -17.04 -12.43
CA SER A 223 -29.02 -17.32 -11.62
C SER A 223 -28.04 -18.20 -12.40
N GLY A 224 -26.79 -17.77 -12.46
CA GLY A 224 -25.70 -18.57 -13.02
C GLY A 224 -25.37 -19.76 -12.10
N GLY A 225 -24.75 -20.80 -12.67
CA GLY A 225 -24.32 -21.96 -11.88
C GLY A 225 -23.62 -23.01 -12.72
N THR A 226 -23.45 -24.19 -12.13
CA THR A 226 -22.81 -25.35 -12.76
C THR A 226 -23.68 -26.59 -12.60
N VAL A 227 -23.88 -27.30 -13.70
CA VAL A 227 -24.72 -28.51 -13.77
C VAL A 227 -23.83 -29.75 -13.82
N PHE A 228 -24.12 -30.74 -13.01
CA PHE A 228 -23.43 -32.02 -12.95
C PHE A 228 -24.46 -33.16 -13.15
N TRP A 229 -24.25 -34.02 -14.12
CA TRP A 229 -25.09 -35.18 -14.41
C TRP A 229 -24.46 -36.45 -13.87
N ASN A 230 -25.25 -37.32 -13.21
CA ASN A 230 -24.85 -38.65 -12.74
C ASN A 230 -23.49 -38.68 -12.02
N GLY A 231 -23.20 -37.67 -11.19
CA GLY A 231 -21.93 -37.59 -10.46
C GLY A 231 -20.73 -37.23 -11.33
N GLU A 232 -20.91 -36.68 -12.53
CA GLU A 232 -19.81 -36.15 -13.35
C GLU A 232 -18.96 -35.17 -12.52
N THR A 233 -17.66 -35.26 -12.66
CA THR A 233 -16.71 -34.36 -11.96
C THR A 233 -16.52 -33.03 -12.69
N GLN A 234 -16.71 -33.05 -14.02
CA GLN A 234 -16.66 -31.85 -14.84
C GLN A 234 -18.09 -31.32 -15.04
N GLY A 235 -18.39 -30.22 -14.42
CA GLY A 235 -19.67 -29.54 -14.58
C GLY A 235 -19.70 -28.69 -15.84
N ILE A 236 -20.91 -28.47 -16.35
CA ILE A 236 -21.19 -27.55 -17.46
C ILE A 236 -21.85 -26.27 -16.92
N PRO A 237 -21.63 -25.09 -17.57
CA PRO A 237 -22.33 -23.87 -17.22
C PRO A 237 -23.84 -24.08 -17.21
N TYR A 238 -24.51 -23.49 -16.21
CA TYR A 238 -25.97 -23.53 -16.14
C TYR A 238 -26.57 -22.74 -17.32
N GLU A 239 -27.39 -23.43 -18.13
CA GLU A 239 -28.14 -22.84 -19.22
C GLU A 239 -29.58 -23.41 -19.19
N TRP A 240 -30.56 -22.58 -19.43
CA TRP A 240 -31.94 -23.03 -19.51
C TRP A 240 -32.51 -22.63 -20.88
N PRO A 241 -33.20 -23.57 -21.60
CA PRO A 241 -33.45 -24.98 -21.29
C PRO A 241 -32.28 -25.90 -21.68
N LEU A 242 -31.72 -26.61 -20.68
CA LEU A 242 -30.75 -27.68 -20.88
C LEU A 242 -31.40 -29.01 -20.52
N SER A 243 -31.26 -30.03 -21.35
CA SER A 243 -31.80 -31.37 -21.11
C SER A 243 -30.81 -32.46 -21.48
N ARG A 244 -30.96 -33.61 -20.85
CA ARG A 244 -30.23 -34.85 -21.24
C ARG A 244 -31.23 -35.98 -21.47
N THR A 245 -30.95 -36.81 -22.48
CA THR A 245 -31.70 -38.00 -22.79
C THR A 245 -31.08 -39.20 -22.09
N TYR A 246 -31.92 -40.10 -21.59
CA TYR A 246 -31.57 -41.32 -20.90
C TYR A 246 -32.21 -42.53 -21.58
N ASP A 247 -31.73 -43.71 -21.28
CA ASP A 247 -32.27 -44.97 -21.75
C ASP A 247 -33.43 -45.50 -20.92
N GLY A 248 -33.98 -44.67 -20.01
CA GLY A 248 -35.01 -45.06 -19.05
C GLY A 248 -34.44 -45.50 -17.70
N SER A 249 -33.14 -45.48 -17.53
CA SER A 249 -32.48 -45.78 -16.23
C SER A 249 -32.61 -44.63 -15.23
N ALA A 250 -32.32 -44.95 -13.97
CA ALA A 250 -32.21 -43.92 -12.93
C ALA A 250 -31.06 -42.95 -13.23
N GLY A 251 -31.24 -41.69 -12.89
CA GLY A 251 -30.27 -40.64 -13.07
C GLY A 251 -30.26 -39.66 -11.89
N SER A 252 -29.25 -38.79 -11.91
CA SER A 252 -29.16 -37.68 -10.98
C SER A 252 -28.70 -36.41 -11.65
N LEU A 253 -29.14 -35.27 -11.09
CA LEU A 253 -28.75 -33.95 -11.48
C LEU A 253 -28.35 -33.17 -10.22
N ARG A 254 -27.12 -32.64 -10.18
CA ARG A 254 -26.72 -31.67 -9.19
C ARG A 254 -26.53 -30.32 -9.87
N ILE A 255 -27.06 -29.28 -9.29
CA ILE A 255 -26.82 -27.90 -9.71
C ILE A 255 -26.25 -27.12 -8.54
N ASP A 256 -25.08 -26.55 -8.77
CA ASP A 256 -24.43 -25.63 -7.83
C ASP A 256 -24.61 -24.21 -8.38
N ALA A 257 -25.27 -23.34 -7.63
CA ALA A 257 -25.59 -21.97 -8.02
C ALA A 257 -25.48 -21.02 -6.82
N LYS A 258 -25.58 -19.73 -7.09
CA LYS A 258 -25.57 -18.68 -6.06
C LYS A 258 -26.78 -17.77 -6.19
N GLY A 259 -27.31 -17.33 -5.06
CA GLY A 259 -28.38 -16.33 -5.04
C GLY A 259 -29.69 -16.81 -5.68
N VAL A 260 -30.00 -18.09 -5.64
CA VAL A 260 -31.23 -18.65 -6.15
C VAL A 260 -32.34 -18.45 -5.12
N GLU A 261 -33.47 -17.91 -5.55
CA GLU A 261 -34.68 -17.73 -4.73
C GLU A 261 -35.79 -18.69 -5.15
N THR A 262 -35.86 -19.02 -6.43
CA THR A 262 -36.89 -19.86 -7.00
C THR A 262 -36.31 -20.94 -7.89
N VAL A 263 -36.80 -22.15 -7.74
CA VAL A 263 -36.50 -23.31 -8.59
C VAL A 263 -37.79 -23.80 -9.22
N THR A 264 -37.89 -23.69 -10.53
CA THR A 264 -39.10 -24.11 -11.27
C THR A 264 -38.80 -25.33 -12.12
N PHE A 265 -39.48 -26.42 -11.80
CA PHE A 265 -39.45 -27.64 -12.59
C PHE A 265 -40.54 -27.61 -13.67
N SER A 266 -40.19 -27.94 -14.91
CA SER A 266 -41.13 -28.14 -16.01
C SER A 266 -41.07 -29.60 -16.48
N ASP A 267 -42.23 -30.18 -16.79
CA ASP A 267 -42.40 -31.57 -17.28
C ASP A 267 -41.82 -32.65 -16.35
N VAL A 268 -42.15 -32.58 -15.09
CA VAL A 268 -41.58 -33.42 -14.05
C VAL A 268 -42.33 -34.72 -13.88
N ARG A 269 -41.96 -35.75 -14.62
CA ARG A 269 -42.37 -37.13 -14.36
C ARG A 269 -41.16 -37.91 -13.87
N GLY A 270 -41.35 -38.79 -12.89
CA GLY A 270 -40.33 -39.73 -12.42
C GLY A 270 -39.26 -39.15 -11.51
N ILE A 271 -39.46 -37.99 -10.89
CA ILE A 271 -38.61 -37.54 -9.79
C ILE A 271 -38.77 -38.49 -8.63
N ASP A 272 -37.66 -39.00 -8.10
CA ASP A 272 -37.57 -39.85 -6.94
C ASP A 272 -37.34 -39.04 -5.65
N SER A 273 -36.39 -38.09 -5.72
CA SER A 273 -36.14 -37.16 -4.61
C SER A 273 -35.59 -35.83 -5.07
N ILE A 274 -35.79 -34.82 -4.23
CA ILE A 274 -35.17 -33.50 -4.36
C ILE A 274 -34.54 -33.21 -3.00
N ASP A 275 -33.21 -33.04 -2.98
CA ASP A 275 -32.47 -32.65 -1.78
C ASP A 275 -32.11 -31.16 -1.88
N LEU A 276 -32.67 -30.38 -0.97
CA LEU A 276 -32.46 -28.94 -0.79
C LEU A 276 -31.67 -28.63 0.49
N SER A 277 -31.05 -29.63 1.12
CA SER A 277 -30.36 -29.43 2.41
C SER A 277 -29.21 -28.41 2.36
N LYS A 278 -28.72 -28.11 1.16
CA LYS A 278 -27.70 -27.11 0.90
C LYS A 278 -28.20 -25.94 0.03
N PHE A 279 -29.52 -25.70 0.07
CA PHE A 279 -30.16 -24.67 -0.77
C PHE A 279 -30.63 -23.40 0.00
#